data_030e65306ad28ff690230e128d04614d
#
_entry.id   030e65306ad28ff690230e128d04614d
#
_cell.length_a   1.000
_cell.length_b   1.000
_cell.length_c   1.000
_cell.angle_alpha   90.00
_cell.angle_beta   90.00
_cell.angle_gamma   90.00
#
_symmetry.space_group_name_H-M   'P 1'
#
loop_
_entity.id
_entity.type
_entity.pdbx_description
1 polymer ?
#
loop_
_entity_poly.entity_id
_entity_poly.type
_entity_poly.pdbx_seq_one_letter_code
_entity_poly.pdbx_strand_id
1 'polypeptide(L)'
;MFAFIIGQVFSLASSVLISWKFGTSVEYDAFIAANKIPDIIYQLVAAGALASAFVPTFTGLLTRGDRERGWKLASAVVNWVTILLIGICTLSAIFSPWIVRNVLNAPLLNHGVVDASLADPLKFQYTVNLLRIQLIAPILFGISGLLMGIINSHQSFLWPALAPAMLSIGKIVGVLFLAPSMDIYGLAVGFLLGALMHGLIQLPALTKLPMVKYFFTLGKDLPETREVVRLMGPRVLGVAFVQLNSLVNTIIAYGLPTGSVGAIGYSFGLMMIPEIAIAQSMAIAALPTFSAQVAKGKPEDMRASLSALLRGLLLLAIPASLGLIFLRVPLVTLLYQRGTFDGHSTQMVAWALLFYAAGLVGHSVVEIVSRAFYALHDTKTPVFVGVVMMSFNVILSLWFAGLFTRFGWMPHGALALANSLATFLEMCVLLFFIRRKISGLEGRHTLDGLLRALAAGAVMSAALWAWLQWTQPLSVWLVAIGGVLLGVLVYQIGRAHV
;
A
#
# COMPACT_ATOMS: atom_id res chain seq x y z
N MET A 1 -13.97 -10.20 7.20
CA MET A 1 -13.18 -11.08 6.32
C MET A 1 -13.73 -11.14 4.89
N PHE A 2 -14.98 -11.54 4.66
CA PHE A 2 -15.57 -11.64 3.32
C PHE A 2 -15.51 -10.35 2.48
N ALA A 3 -15.91 -9.20 3.06
CA ALA A 3 -15.84 -7.90 2.38
C ALA A 3 -14.42 -7.50 1.95
N PHE A 4 -13.41 -7.87 2.74
CA PHE A 4 -12.01 -7.62 2.42
C PHE A 4 -11.54 -8.45 1.23
N ILE A 5 -11.92 -9.74 1.17
CA ILE A 5 -11.60 -10.63 0.04
C ILE A 5 -12.24 -10.09 -1.24
N ILE A 6 -13.52 -9.67 -1.18
CA ILE A 6 -14.20 -9.03 -2.31
C ILE A 6 -13.41 -7.82 -2.80
N GLY A 7 -12.96 -6.95 -1.88
CA GLY A 7 -12.15 -5.78 -2.20
C GLY A 7 -10.88 -6.14 -2.97
N GLN A 8 -10.17 -7.18 -2.55
CA GLN A 8 -8.95 -7.66 -3.20
C GLN A 8 -9.22 -8.23 -4.60
N VAL A 9 -10.30 -8.98 -4.78
CA VAL A 9 -10.70 -9.51 -6.09
C VAL A 9 -11.00 -8.37 -7.07
N PHE A 10 -11.78 -7.37 -6.65
CA PHE A 10 -12.06 -6.20 -7.50
C PHE A 10 -10.81 -5.36 -7.78
N SER A 11 -9.90 -5.26 -6.82
CA SER A 11 -8.62 -4.56 -6.99
C SER A 11 -7.76 -5.23 -8.04
N LEU A 12 -7.63 -6.56 -7.99
CA LEU A 12 -6.89 -7.34 -9.00
C LEU A 12 -7.57 -7.24 -10.37
N ALA A 13 -8.90 -7.40 -10.45
CA ALA A 13 -9.65 -7.25 -11.69
C ALA A 13 -9.47 -5.86 -12.31
N SER A 14 -9.53 -4.80 -11.50
CA SER A 14 -9.25 -3.43 -11.93
C SER A 14 -7.84 -3.29 -12.50
N SER A 15 -6.83 -3.85 -11.81
CA SER A 15 -5.44 -3.80 -12.25
C SER A 15 -5.22 -4.52 -13.59
N VAL A 16 -5.87 -5.68 -13.78
CA VAL A 16 -5.84 -6.44 -15.05
C VAL A 16 -6.49 -5.67 -16.19
N LEU A 17 -7.63 -5.03 -15.94
CA LEU A 17 -8.32 -4.23 -16.98
C LEU A 17 -7.55 -2.96 -17.33
N ILE A 18 -6.95 -2.31 -16.34
CA ILE A 18 -6.10 -1.13 -16.56
C ILE A 18 -4.87 -1.53 -17.40
N SER A 19 -4.22 -2.65 -17.05
CA SER A 19 -3.07 -3.14 -17.82
C SER A 19 -3.44 -3.51 -19.25
N TRP A 20 -4.61 -4.15 -19.45
CA TRP A 20 -5.12 -4.47 -20.79
C TRP A 20 -5.30 -3.23 -21.67
N LYS A 21 -5.81 -2.13 -21.11
CA LYS A 21 -6.11 -0.91 -21.88
C LYS A 21 -4.91 0.02 -22.02
N PHE A 22 -4.05 0.14 -21.02
CA PHE A 22 -3.00 1.16 -20.97
C PHE A 22 -1.57 0.59 -20.91
N GLY A 23 -1.39 -0.68 -20.55
CA GLY A 23 -0.05 -1.28 -20.43
C GLY A 23 0.86 -0.52 -19.47
N THR A 24 2.10 -0.28 -19.91
CA THR A 24 3.09 0.58 -19.27
C THR A 24 3.33 1.86 -20.09
N SER A 25 2.26 2.50 -20.53
CA SER A 25 2.31 3.69 -21.40
C SER A 25 2.69 4.97 -20.65
N VAL A 26 3.01 6.02 -21.41
CA VAL A 26 3.28 7.38 -20.90
C VAL A 26 2.08 7.93 -20.14
N GLU A 27 0.87 7.70 -20.65
CA GLU A 27 -0.39 8.15 -20.08
C GLU A 27 -0.63 7.51 -18.72
N TYR A 28 -0.33 6.21 -18.59
CA TYR A 28 -0.48 5.49 -17.31
C TYR A 28 0.56 5.91 -16.28
N ASP A 29 1.81 6.12 -16.70
CA ASP A 29 2.84 6.72 -15.84
C ASP A 29 2.40 8.09 -15.32
N ALA A 30 1.86 8.94 -16.22
CA ALA A 30 1.33 10.25 -15.86
C ALA A 30 0.14 10.16 -14.89
N PHE A 31 -0.75 9.17 -15.08
CA PHE A 31 -1.89 8.94 -14.20
C PHE A 31 -1.44 8.57 -12.77
N ILE A 32 -0.48 7.64 -12.62
CA ILE A 32 0.03 7.23 -11.30
C ILE A 32 0.79 8.37 -10.63
N ALA A 33 1.67 9.06 -11.36
CA ALA A 33 2.44 10.17 -10.83
C ALA A 33 1.54 11.34 -10.39
N ALA A 34 0.53 11.68 -11.19
CA ALA A 34 -0.47 12.70 -10.87
C ALA A 34 -1.28 12.34 -9.61
N ASN A 35 -1.60 11.06 -9.42
CA ASN A 35 -2.37 10.59 -8.26
C ASN A 35 -1.61 10.75 -6.94
N LYS A 36 -0.29 10.86 -6.97
CA LYS A 36 0.53 10.90 -5.76
C LYS A 36 0.26 12.10 -4.88
N ILE A 37 0.05 13.29 -5.47
CA ILE A 37 -0.25 14.51 -4.72
C ILE A 37 -1.63 14.44 -4.05
N PRO A 38 -2.73 14.09 -4.76
CA PRO A 38 -4.03 13.83 -4.15
C PRO A 38 -3.98 12.80 -3.02
N ASP A 39 -3.24 11.70 -3.21
CA ASP A 39 -3.10 10.66 -2.19
C ASP A 39 -2.44 11.19 -0.91
N ILE A 40 -1.36 11.97 -1.04
CA ILE A 40 -0.69 12.63 0.09
C ILE A 40 -1.65 13.56 0.82
N ILE A 41 -2.37 14.42 0.10
CA ILE A 41 -3.35 15.34 0.69
C ILE A 41 -4.39 14.57 1.50
N TYR A 42 -4.94 13.50 0.93
CA TYR A 42 -5.90 12.62 1.60
C TYR A 42 -5.30 11.98 2.85
N GLN A 43 -4.11 11.38 2.75
CA GLN A 43 -3.44 10.69 3.86
C GLN A 43 -3.12 11.63 5.01
N LEU A 44 -2.68 12.85 4.72
CA LEU A 44 -2.37 13.84 5.74
C LEU A 44 -3.61 14.35 6.48
N VAL A 45 -4.68 14.65 5.74
CA VAL A 45 -5.86 15.32 6.29
C VAL A 45 -6.89 14.32 6.82
N ALA A 46 -7.18 13.27 6.07
CA ALA A 46 -8.33 12.40 6.33
C ALA A 46 -7.96 11.07 7.00
N ALA A 47 -7.01 10.31 6.44
CA ALA A 47 -6.75 8.95 6.92
C ALA A 47 -5.97 8.93 8.24
N GLY A 48 -4.96 9.80 8.39
CA GLY A 48 -4.07 9.78 9.55
C GLY A 48 -4.67 10.40 10.80
N ALA A 49 -5.39 11.48 10.66
CA ALA A 49 -5.77 12.34 11.76
C ALA A 49 -7.17 12.05 12.30
N LEU A 50 -8.11 11.72 11.41
CA LEU A 50 -9.53 11.60 11.77
C LEU A 50 -9.84 10.34 12.58
N ALA A 51 -9.39 9.17 12.13
CA ALA A 51 -9.73 7.92 12.80
C ALA A 51 -9.26 7.86 14.25
N SER A 52 -8.15 8.49 14.57
CA SER A 52 -7.53 8.40 15.90
C SER A 52 -7.87 9.53 16.86
N ALA A 53 -8.20 10.71 16.34
CA ALA A 53 -8.56 11.85 17.18
C ALA A 53 -10.09 11.99 17.27
N PHE A 54 -10.78 11.88 16.15
CA PHE A 54 -12.23 12.07 16.09
C PHE A 54 -13.00 10.89 16.69
N VAL A 55 -12.70 9.64 16.29
CA VAL A 55 -13.48 8.46 16.70
C VAL A 55 -13.54 8.29 18.23
N PRO A 56 -12.44 8.36 19.00
CA PRO A 56 -12.51 8.23 20.44
C PRO A 56 -13.34 9.34 21.11
N THR A 57 -13.14 10.60 20.69
CA THR A 57 -13.87 11.75 21.25
C THR A 57 -15.37 11.65 20.94
N PHE A 58 -15.72 11.30 19.69
CA PHE A 58 -17.10 11.11 19.27
C PHE A 58 -17.77 9.94 20.01
N THR A 59 -17.12 8.79 20.12
CA THR A 59 -17.62 7.63 20.86
C THR A 59 -17.79 7.96 22.34
N GLY A 60 -16.88 8.74 22.93
CA GLY A 60 -16.97 9.20 24.30
C GLY A 60 -18.24 10.06 24.58
N LEU A 61 -18.62 10.91 23.62
CA LEU A 61 -19.87 11.68 23.71
C LEU A 61 -21.10 10.78 23.58
N LEU A 62 -21.07 9.81 22.66
CA LEU A 62 -22.16 8.85 22.48
C LEU A 62 -22.39 8.00 23.74
N THR A 63 -21.34 7.52 24.38
CA THR A 63 -21.43 6.70 25.61
C THR A 63 -21.93 7.49 26.81
N ARG A 64 -21.68 8.80 26.86
CA ARG A 64 -22.24 9.70 27.88
C ARG A 64 -23.68 10.10 27.62
N GLY A 65 -24.29 9.66 26.49
CA GLY A 65 -25.67 9.99 26.11
C GLY A 65 -25.81 11.37 25.46
N ASP A 66 -24.75 12.14 25.30
CA ASP A 66 -24.79 13.49 24.70
C ASP A 66 -24.69 13.42 23.16
N ARG A 67 -25.74 12.86 22.56
CA ARG A 67 -25.79 12.62 21.11
C ARG A 67 -25.82 13.92 20.31
N GLU A 68 -26.51 14.94 20.79
CA GLU A 68 -26.58 16.21 20.07
C GLU A 68 -25.22 16.87 19.97
N ARG A 69 -24.46 16.90 21.06
CA ARG A 69 -23.09 17.42 21.08
C ARG A 69 -22.16 16.57 20.22
N GLY A 70 -22.35 15.23 20.21
CA GLY A 70 -21.65 14.34 19.29
C GLY A 70 -21.88 14.69 17.83
N TRP A 71 -23.14 14.91 17.41
CA TRP A 71 -23.45 15.29 16.03
C TRP A 71 -22.98 16.71 15.67
N LYS A 72 -22.99 17.64 16.63
CA LYS A 72 -22.35 18.97 16.46
C LYS A 72 -20.86 18.85 16.21
N LEU A 73 -20.15 18.00 16.98
CA LEU A 73 -18.73 17.70 16.78
C LEU A 73 -18.48 17.07 15.42
N ALA A 74 -19.25 16.04 15.04
CA ALA A 74 -19.12 15.39 13.75
C ALA A 74 -19.29 16.37 12.59
N SER A 75 -20.33 17.22 12.66
CA SER A 75 -20.61 18.25 11.66
C SER A 75 -19.47 19.29 11.57
N ALA A 76 -18.97 19.74 12.73
CA ALA A 76 -17.86 20.69 12.79
C ALA A 76 -16.59 20.13 12.15
N VAL A 77 -16.25 18.86 12.43
CA VAL A 77 -15.06 18.20 11.88
C VAL A 77 -15.23 17.98 10.37
N VAL A 78 -16.42 17.55 9.89
CA VAL A 78 -16.73 17.46 8.46
C VAL A 78 -16.53 18.79 7.76
N ASN A 79 -17.05 19.87 8.31
CA ASN A 79 -16.95 21.21 7.73
C ASN A 79 -15.50 21.69 7.67
N TRP A 80 -14.75 21.55 8.76
CA TRP A 80 -13.31 21.92 8.78
C TRP A 80 -12.50 21.15 7.77
N VAL A 81 -12.64 19.82 7.73
CA VAL A 81 -11.92 18.95 6.81
C VAL A 81 -12.29 19.28 5.36
N THR A 82 -13.58 19.48 5.08
CA THR A 82 -14.03 19.81 3.73
C THR A 82 -13.49 21.17 3.27
N ILE A 83 -13.56 22.21 4.10
CA ILE A 83 -13.01 23.54 3.78
C ILE A 83 -11.50 23.47 3.55
N LEU A 84 -10.77 22.77 4.43
CA LEU A 84 -9.33 22.60 4.31
C LEU A 84 -8.95 21.85 3.02
N LEU A 85 -9.64 20.75 2.72
CA LEU A 85 -9.39 19.97 1.51
C LEU A 85 -9.72 20.76 0.25
N ILE A 86 -10.85 21.46 0.20
CA ILE A 86 -11.20 22.35 -0.92
C ILE A 86 -10.10 23.40 -1.11
N GLY A 87 -9.65 24.06 -0.04
CA GLY A 87 -8.60 25.08 -0.10
C GLY A 87 -7.29 24.51 -0.65
N ILE A 88 -6.79 23.42 -0.06
CA ILE A 88 -5.53 22.78 -0.48
C ILE A 88 -5.63 22.24 -1.91
N CYS A 89 -6.72 21.55 -2.26
CA CYS A 89 -6.90 20.98 -3.59
C CYS A 89 -7.05 22.06 -4.66
N THR A 90 -7.77 23.16 -4.37
CA THR A 90 -7.88 24.31 -5.30
C THR A 90 -6.53 24.98 -5.51
N LEU A 91 -5.78 25.25 -4.46
CA LEU A 91 -4.43 25.80 -4.59
C LEU A 91 -3.52 24.84 -5.38
N SER A 92 -3.56 23.55 -5.07
CA SER A 92 -2.78 22.56 -5.83
C SER A 92 -3.19 22.48 -7.30
N ALA A 93 -4.48 22.65 -7.62
CA ALA A 93 -4.97 22.67 -9.00
C ALA A 93 -4.51 23.92 -9.77
N ILE A 94 -4.49 25.07 -9.13
CA ILE A 94 -3.97 26.32 -9.72
C ILE A 94 -2.47 26.19 -9.97
N PHE A 95 -1.72 25.70 -9.00
CA PHE A 95 -0.27 25.51 -9.06
C PHE A 95 0.16 24.19 -9.71
N SER A 96 -0.75 23.41 -10.30
CA SER A 96 -0.43 22.11 -10.88
C SER A 96 0.72 22.13 -11.91
N PRO A 97 0.86 23.13 -12.82
CA PRO A 97 2.00 23.18 -13.72
C PRO A 97 3.32 23.39 -12.98
N TRP A 98 3.30 24.21 -11.94
CA TRP A 98 4.48 24.44 -11.10
C TRP A 98 4.86 23.18 -10.29
N ILE A 99 3.86 22.49 -9.71
CA ILE A 99 4.06 21.21 -8.96
C ILE A 99 4.67 20.17 -9.88
N VAL A 100 4.10 19.95 -11.06
CA VAL A 100 4.63 18.95 -12.01
C VAL A 100 6.05 19.29 -12.44
N ARG A 101 6.32 20.56 -12.75
CA ARG A 101 7.65 21.00 -13.20
C ARG A 101 8.72 20.95 -12.12
N ASN A 102 8.40 21.38 -10.90
CA ASN A 102 9.40 21.60 -9.86
C ASN A 102 9.41 20.52 -8.76
N VAL A 103 8.33 19.76 -8.61
CA VAL A 103 8.25 18.67 -7.63
C VAL A 103 8.41 17.33 -8.33
N LEU A 104 7.54 16.97 -9.29
CA LEU A 104 7.59 15.68 -9.95
C LEU A 104 8.80 15.55 -10.91
N ASN A 105 9.18 16.63 -11.57
CA ASN A 105 10.37 16.72 -12.43
C ASN A 105 11.57 17.34 -11.71
N ALA A 106 11.71 17.16 -10.39
CA ALA A 106 12.77 17.80 -9.61
C ALA A 106 14.18 17.49 -10.17
N PRO A 107 14.90 18.46 -10.75
CA PRO A 107 16.18 18.22 -11.42
C PRO A 107 17.27 17.74 -10.45
N LEU A 108 17.14 18.02 -9.16
CA LEU A 108 18.07 17.60 -8.11
C LEU A 108 18.12 16.08 -7.87
N LEU A 109 17.01 15.38 -8.15
CA LEU A 109 16.90 13.93 -7.94
C LEU A 109 17.23 13.12 -9.21
N ASN A 110 17.40 13.79 -10.35
CA ASN A 110 17.58 13.16 -11.65
C ASN A 110 19.01 13.25 -12.18
N HIS A 111 20.01 13.61 -11.38
CA HIS A 111 21.39 13.74 -11.80
C HIS A 111 21.95 12.40 -12.31
N GLY A 112 22.13 12.29 -13.63
CA GLY A 112 22.80 11.19 -14.32
C GLY A 112 21.90 10.03 -14.80
N VAL A 113 20.58 10.09 -14.56
CA VAL A 113 19.63 9.04 -14.96
C VAL A 113 18.55 9.59 -15.92
N VAL A 114 18.65 10.87 -16.28
CA VAL A 114 17.61 11.57 -17.05
C VAL A 114 17.59 11.09 -18.48
N ASP A 115 16.56 10.33 -18.83
CA ASP A 115 16.18 10.11 -20.22
C ASP A 115 15.51 11.38 -20.79
N ALA A 116 15.63 11.60 -22.09
CA ALA A 116 14.95 12.68 -22.82
C ALA A 116 13.41 12.70 -22.62
N SER A 117 12.82 11.63 -22.07
CA SER A 117 11.41 11.52 -21.70
C SER A 117 10.95 12.54 -20.64
N LEU A 118 11.87 13.16 -19.87
CA LEU A 118 11.55 14.27 -18.95
C LEU A 118 11.23 15.57 -19.69
N ALA A 119 11.74 15.70 -20.91
CA ALA A 119 11.43 16.81 -21.82
C ALA A 119 10.19 16.55 -22.68
N ASP A 120 9.47 15.42 -22.47
CA ASP A 120 8.28 15.08 -23.24
C ASP A 120 7.12 16.01 -22.84
N PRO A 121 6.75 16.97 -23.73
CA PRO A 121 5.66 17.92 -23.48
C PRO A 121 4.32 17.19 -23.27
N LEU A 122 4.17 16.01 -23.87
CA LEU A 122 2.95 15.20 -23.79
C LEU A 122 2.78 14.62 -22.39
N LYS A 123 3.85 14.01 -21.83
CA LYS A 123 3.86 13.48 -20.47
C LYS A 123 3.56 14.58 -19.43
N PHE A 124 4.17 15.74 -19.59
CA PHE A 124 3.92 16.91 -18.75
C PHE A 124 2.44 17.34 -18.80
N GLN A 125 1.88 17.49 -20.01
CA GLN A 125 0.50 17.92 -20.19
C GLN A 125 -0.51 16.92 -19.61
N TYR A 126 -0.30 15.62 -19.85
CA TYR A 126 -1.13 14.57 -19.22
C TYR A 126 -1.07 14.65 -17.71
N THR A 127 0.14 14.75 -17.12
CA THR A 127 0.30 14.80 -15.67
C THR A 127 -0.39 16.00 -15.04
N VAL A 128 -0.28 17.19 -15.65
CA VAL A 128 -0.95 18.41 -15.16
C VAL A 128 -2.48 18.28 -15.21
N ASN A 129 -3.01 17.79 -16.33
CA ASN A 129 -4.47 17.66 -16.50
C ASN A 129 -5.04 16.57 -15.59
N LEU A 130 -4.38 15.42 -15.49
CA LEU A 130 -4.77 14.32 -14.62
C LEU A 130 -4.68 14.73 -13.15
N LEU A 131 -3.66 15.49 -12.75
CA LEU A 131 -3.55 16.02 -11.40
C LEU A 131 -4.75 16.90 -11.03
N ARG A 132 -5.15 17.82 -11.93
CA ARG A 132 -6.32 18.68 -11.71
C ARG A 132 -7.61 17.89 -11.52
N ILE A 133 -7.82 16.86 -12.33
CA ILE A 133 -9.00 15.99 -12.22
C ILE A 133 -8.95 15.21 -10.90
N GLN A 134 -7.82 14.59 -10.59
CA GLN A 134 -7.70 13.70 -9.42
C GLN A 134 -7.71 14.46 -8.08
N LEU A 135 -7.41 15.77 -8.06
CA LEU A 135 -7.51 16.60 -6.85
C LEU A 135 -8.95 16.74 -6.30
N ILE A 136 -9.96 16.32 -7.03
CA ILE A 136 -11.34 16.22 -6.53
C ILE A 136 -11.48 15.02 -5.55
N ALA A 137 -10.73 13.95 -5.78
CA ALA A 137 -10.85 12.71 -5.00
C ALA A 137 -10.56 12.87 -3.50
N PRO A 138 -9.54 13.62 -3.03
CA PRO A 138 -9.31 13.85 -1.60
C PRO A 138 -10.51 14.44 -0.87
N ILE A 139 -11.27 15.30 -1.53
CA ILE A 139 -12.48 15.92 -0.93
C ILE A 139 -13.54 14.84 -0.70
N LEU A 140 -13.79 14.00 -1.71
CA LEU A 140 -14.74 12.89 -1.63
C LEU A 140 -14.32 11.86 -0.57
N PHE A 141 -13.05 11.47 -0.57
CA PHE A 141 -12.51 10.53 0.41
C PHE A 141 -12.46 11.10 1.82
N GLY A 142 -12.21 12.39 1.99
CA GLY A 142 -12.23 13.05 3.30
C GLY A 142 -13.60 12.97 3.96
N ILE A 143 -14.64 13.29 3.22
CA ILE A 143 -16.04 13.15 3.68
C ILE A 143 -16.34 11.67 3.96
N SER A 144 -16.01 10.80 3.02
CA SER A 144 -16.27 9.36 3.15
C SER A 144 -15.52 8.71 4.31
N GLY A 145 -14.28 9.13 4.60
CA GLY A 145 -13.50 8.66 5.75
C GLY A 145 -14.11 9.07 7.10
N LEU A 146 -14.72 10.26 7.17
CA LEU A 146 -15.47 10.70 8.35
C LEU A 146 -16.75 9.90 8.54
N LEU A 147 -17.51 9.64 7.47
CA LEU A 147 -18.67 8.77 7.51
C LEU A 147 -18.29 7.36 8.02
N MET A 148 -17.18 6.82 7.53
CA MET A 148 -16.63 5.54 8.00
C MET A 148 -16.35 5.58 9.52
N GLY A 149 -15.73 6.65 10.01
CA GLY A 149 -15.45 6.84 11.43
C GLY A 149 -16.71 6.88 12.28
N ILE A 150 -17.75 7.63 11.84
CA ILE A 150 -19.04 7.72 12.51
C ILE A 150 -19.75 6.36 12.56
N ILE A 151 -19.81 5.65 11.43
CA ILE A 151 -20.47 4.34 11.32
C ILE A 151 -19.75 3.28 12.17
N ASN A 152 -18.44 3.27 12.15
CA ASN A 152 -17.62 2.37 12.99
C ASN A 152 -17.81 2.64 14.49
N SER A 153 -18.00 3.91 14.90
CA SER A 153 -18.30 4.28 16.30
C SER A 153 -19.64 3.70 16.78
N HIS A 154 -20.54 3.40 15.87
CA HIS A 154 -21.81 2.72 16.14
C HIS A 154 -21.76 1.20 15.95
N GLN A 155 -20.56 0.61 15.91
CA GLN A 155 -20.31 -0.85 15.76
C GLN A 155 -20.89 -1.45 14.46
N SER A 156 -21.04 -0.65 13.42
CA SER A 156 -21.49 -1.09 12.08
C SER A 156 -20.29 -1.14 11.12
N PHE A 157 -19.79 -2.34 10.83
CA PHE A 157 -18.52 -2.51 10.09
C PHE A 157 -18.69 -2.96 8.64
N LEU A 158 -19.88 -3.47 8.26
CA LEU A 158 -20.08 -4.08 6.95
C LEU A 158 -19.90 -3.08 5.80
N TRP A 159 -20.62 -1.96 5.85
CA TRP A 159 -20.59 -0.95 4.80
C TRP A 159 -19.24 -0.24 4.66
N PRO A 160 -18.60 0.18 5.77
CA PRO A 160 -17.22 0.64 5.75
C PRO A 160 -16.21 -0.36 5.14
N ALA A 161 -16.38 -1.67 5.42
CA ALA A 161 -15.49 -2.70 4.89
C ALA A 161 -15.66 -2.95 3.37
N LEU A 162 -16.83 -2.63 2.81
CA LEU A 162 -17.10 -2.72 1.37
C LEU A 162 -16.67 -1.45 0.60
N ALA A 163 -16.52 -0.32 1.28
CA ALA A 163 -16.24 0.95 0.62
C ALA A 163 -14.96 0.92 -0.26
N PRO A 164 -13.82 0.32 0.14
CA PRO A 164 -12.65 0.24 -0.73
C PRO A 164 -12.88 -0.51 -2.04
N ALA A 165 -13.80 -1.49 -2.08
CA ALA A 165 -14.14 -2.20 -3.32
C ALA A 165 -14.78 -1.27 -4.37
N MET A 166 -15.52 -0.25 -3.92
CA MET A 166 -16.17 0.73 -4.79
C MET A 166 -15.17 1.53 -5.62
N LEU A 167 -13.98 1.80 -5.07
CA LEU A 167 -12.92 2.46 -5.81
C LEU A 167 -12.47 1.63 -7.02
N SER A 168 -12.30 0.34 -6.82
CA SER A 168 -11.93 -0.58 -7.89
C SER A 168 -13.05 -0.73 -8.93
N ILE A 169 -14.29 -0.80 -8.49
CA ILE A 169 -15.47 -0.83 -9.39
C ILE A 169 -15.54 0.46 -10.23
N GLY A 170 -15.34 1.63 -9.62
CA GLY A 170 -15.30 2.89 -10.36
C GLY A 170 -14.21 2.92 -11.42
N LYS A 171 -12.99 2.43 -11.12
CA LYS A 171 -11.92 2.30 -12.11
C LYS A 171 -12.29 1.32 -13.23
N ILE A 172 -12.92 0.18 -12.91
CA ILE A 172 -13.40 -0.79 -13.91
C ILE A 172 -14.41 -0.11 -14.85
N VAL A 173 -15.38 0.62 -14.31
CA VAL A 173 -16.33 1.39 -15.11
C VAL A 173 -15.60 2.41 -15.98
N GLY A 174 -14.63 3.13 -15.43
CA GLY A 174 -13.80 4.08 -16.14
C GLY A 174 -13.07 3.46 -17.35
N VAL A 175 -12.44 2.30 -17.14
CA VAL A 175 -11.70 1.60 -18.20
C VAL A 175 -12.61 1.05 -19.29
N LEU A 176 -13.73 0.42 -18.92
CA LEU A 176 -14.59 -0.29 -19.87
C LEU A 176 -15.50 0.65 -20.65
N PHE A 177 -16.06 1.68 -20.00
CA PHE A 177 -17.10 2.53 -20.59
C PHE A 177 -16.64 3.93 -20.95
N LEU A 178 -15.69 4.51 -20.21
CA LEU A 178 -15.25 5.89 -20.44
C LEU A 178 -13.92 5.97 -21.23
N ALA A 179 -12.99 5.05 -20.99
CA ALA A 179 -11.71 5.08 -21.69
C ALA A 179 -11.80 4.86 -23.23
N PRO A 180 -12.81 4.16 -23.81
CA PRO A 180 -12.93 4.10 -25.25
C PRO A 180 -13.12 5.47 -25.94
N SER A 181 -13.75 6.45 -25.26
CA SER A 181 -14.00 7.80 -25.79
C SER A 181 -13.09 8.88 -25.20
N MET A 182 -12.57 8.68 -23.97
CA MET A 182 -11.83 9.69 -23.21
C MET A 182 -10.38 9.27 -22.93
N ASP A 183 -9.96 8.10 -23.38
CA ASP A 183 -8.65 7.53 -23.14
C ASP A 183 -8.29 7.52 -21.63
N ILE A 184 -7.09 7.93 -21.23
CA ILE A 184 -6.63 7.93 -19.83
C ILE A 184 -7.50 8.81 -18.92
N TYR A 185 -8.14 9.84 -19.48
CA TYR A 185 -9.09 10.68 -18.74
C TYR A 185 -10.33 9.89 -18.30
N GLY A 186 -10.73 8.88 -19.06
CA GLY A 186 -11.81 7.96 -18.69
C GLY A 186 -11.48 7.17 -17.43
N LEU A 187 -10.22 6.74 -17.26
CA LEU A 187 -9.74 6.10 -16.02
C LEU A 187 -9.75 7.10 -14.85
N ALA A 188 -9.36 8.37 -15.08
CA ALA A 188 -9.37 9.40 -14.04
C ALA A 188 -10.80 9.73 -13.58
N VAL A 189 -11.76 9.84 -14.49
CA VAL A 189 -13.18 10.00 -14.15
C VAL A 189 -13.71 8.75 -13.44
N GLY A 190 -13.33 7.55 -13.89
CA GLY A 190 -13.66 6.30 -13.22
C GLY A 190 -13.14 6.24 -11.78
N PHE A 191 -11.93 6.74 -11.55
CA PHE A 191 -11.37 6.88 -10.19
C PHE A 191 -12.21 7.82 -9.32
N LEU A 192 -12.68 8.96 -9.87
CA LEU A 192 -13.57 9.88 -9.16
C LEU A 192 -14.95 9.27 -8.88
N LEU A 193 -15.52 8.54 -9.85
CA LEU A 193 -16.75 7.77 -9.65
C LEU A 193 -16.59 6.76 -8.51
N GLY A 194 -15.44 6.07 -8.47
CA GLY A 194 -15.11 5.16 -7.39
C GLY A 194 -15.00 5.86 -6.03
N ALA A 195 -14.40 7.04 -5.98
CA ALA A 195 -14.32 7.85 -4.77
C ALA A 195 -15.72 8.33 -4.30
N LEU A 196 -16.58 8.70 -5.23
CA LEU A 196 -17.98 9.03 -4.92
C LEU A 196 -18.75 7.80 -4.40
N MET A 197 -18.64 6.67 -5.10
CA MET A 197 -19.29 5.41 -4.70
C MET A 197 -18.80 4.92 -3.33
N HIS A 198 -17.52 5.15 -3.01
CA HIS A 198 -16.94 4.84 -1.70
C HIS A 198 -17.68 5.57 -0.55
N GLY A 199 -18.12 6.80 -0.78
CA GLY A 199 -18.98 7.53 0.16
C GLY A 199 -20.44 7.05 0.14
N LEU A 200 -21.01 6.91 -1.06
CA LEU A 200 -22.43 6.58 -1.24
C LEU A 200 -22.81 5.22 -0.66
N ILE A 201 -21.94 4.21 -0.77
CA ILE A 201 -22.23 2.87 -0.20
C ILE A 201 -22.40 2.88 1.32
N GLN A 202 -21.92 3.90 2.00
CA GLN A 202 -22.03 4.05 3.45
C GLN A 202 -23.34 4.71 3.90
N LEU A 203 -24.08 5.37 3.00
CA LEU A 203 -25.33 6.06 3.32
C LEU A 203 -26.40 5.16 3.93
N PRO A 204 -26.62 3.90 3.45
CA PRO A 204 -27.62 3.02 4.08
C PRO A 204 -27.35 2.70 5.55
N ALA A 205 -26.04 2.69 5.94
CA ALA A 205 -25.71 2.54 7.36
C ALA A 205 -25.97 3.84 8.13
N LEU A 206 -25.63 4.98 7.56
CA LEU A 206 -25.83 6.29 8.18
C LEU A 206 -27.30 6.56 8.46
N THR A 207 -28.19 6.28 7.50
CA THR A 207 -29.65 6.52 7.66
C THR A 207 -30.30 5.66 8.74
N LYS A 208 -29.68 4.54 9.13
CA LYS A 208 -30.17 3.67 10.20
C LYS A 208 -29.67 4.11 11.59
N LEU A 209 -28.78 5.08 11.68
CA LEU A 209 -28.28 5.56 12.96
C LEU A 209 -29.32 6.44 13.66
N PRO A 210 -29.41 6.37 14.99
CA PRO A 210 -30.36 7.18 15.73
C PRO A 210 -29.95 8.65 15.75
N MET A 211 -30.94 9.54 15.54
CA MET A 211 -30.79 10.99 15.68
C MET A 211 -29.71 11.63 14.80
N VAL A 212 -29.52 11.14 13.57
CA VAL A 212 -28.61 11.80 12.62
C VAL A 212 -29.08 13.24 12.38
N LYS A 213 -28.23 14.19 12.76
CA LYS A 213 -28.45 15.61 12.50
C LYS A 213 -27.15 16.24 12.01
N TYR A 214 -27.25 16.99 10.92
CA TYR A 214 -26.18 17.83 10.45
C TYR A 214 -26.38 19.26 10.93
N PHE A 215 -25.31 19.87 11.44
CA PHE A 215 -25.29 21.23 11.89
C PHE A 215 -24.30 22.06 11.05
N PHE A 216 -24.73 23.18 10.53
CA PHE A 216 -23.85 24.09 9.84
C PHE A 216 -23.04 24.89 10.87
N THR A 217 -22.00 24.27 11.42
CA THR A 217 -21.18 24.85 12.49
C THR A 217 -19.69 24.52 12.28
N LEU A 218 -18.81 25.36 12.77
CA LEU A 218 -17.39 25.11 12.88
C LEU A 218 -16.98 24.62 14.28
N GLY A 219 -17.93 24.50 15.20
CA GLY A 219 -17.72 23.99 16.56
C GLY A 219 -16.71 24.78 17.38
N LYS A 220 -16.58 26.10 17.16
CA LYS A 220 -15.63 26.96 17.90
C LYS A 220 -15.92 26.96 19.41
N ASP A 221 -17.18 26.78 19.76
CA ASP A 221 -17.67 26.75 21.13
C ASP A 221 -17.58 25.36 21.78
N LEU A 222 -17.14 24.35 21.02
CA LEU A 222 -17.00 22.97 21.51
C LEU A 222 -15.53 22.70 21.88
N PRO A 223 -15.25 22.45 23.18
CA PRO A 223 -13.89 22.11 23.61
C PRO A 223 -13.37 20.82 22.93
N GLU A 224 -14.25 19.89 22.60
CA GLU A 224 -13.92 18.66 21.90
C GLU A 224 -13.38 18.91 20.47
N THR A 225 -13.85 19.95 19.79
CA THR A 225 -13.30 20.34 18.48
C THR A 225 -11.83 20.75 18.62
N ARG A 226 -11.49 21.55 19.65
CA ARG A 226 -10.12 21.94 19.93
C ARG A 226 -9.25 20.74 20.31
N GLU A 227 -9.79 19.80 21.07
CA GLU A 227 -9.11 18.56 21.44
C GLU A 227 -8.77 17.73 20.20
N VAL A 228 -9.73 17.50 19.31
CA VAL A 228 -9.51 16.78 18.03
C VAL A 228 -8.40 17.46 17.22
N VAL A 229 -8.45 18.77 17.00
CA VAL A 229 -7.42 19.51 16.25
C VAL A 229 -6.05 19.38 16.91
N ARG A 230 -5.95 19.48 18.26
CA ARG A 230 -4.70 19.33 19.00
C ARG A 230 -4.10 17.93 18.86
N LEU A 231 -4.93 16.88 18.86
CA LEU A 231 -4.50 15.49 18.71
C LEU A 231 -4.08 15.18 17.28
N MET A 232 -4.65 15.87 16.29
CA MET A 232 -4.30 15.71 14.88
C MET A 232 -2.88 16.15 14.55
N GLY A 233 -2.40 17.27 15.12
CA GLY A 233 -1.14 17.90 14.74
C GLY A 233 0.07 16.95 14.75
N PRO A 234 0.44 16.33 15.89
CA PRO A 234 1.59 15.42 15.96
C PRO A 234 1.47 14.23 15.03
N ARG A 235 0.25 13.75 14.77
CA ARG A 235 0.02 12.58 13.92
C ARG A 235 0.18 12.91 12.44
N VAL A 236 -0.27 14.07 12.01
CA VAL A 236 -0.05 14.56 10.64
C VAL A 236 1.45 14.61 10.33
N LEU A 237 2.29 15.06 11.25
CA LEU A 237 3.74 15.06 11.07
C LEU A 237 4.30 13.65 10.86
N GLY A 238 3.85 12.66 11.65
CA GLY A 238 4.28 11.27 11.47
C GLY A 238 3.91 10.70 10.10
N VAL A 239 2.67 10.94 9.64
CA VAL A 239 2.21 10.52 8.31
C VAL A 239 2.96 11.27 7.20
N ALA A 240 3.27 12.55 7.40
CA ALA A 240 3.99 13.36 6.42
C ALA A 240 5.36 12.77 6.06
N PHE A 241 6.13 12.29 7.04
CA PHE A 241 7.43 11.66 6.76
C PHE A 241 7.29 10.41 5.86
N VAL A 242 6.32 9.56 6.13
CA VAL A 242 6.06 8.37 5.30
C VAL A 242 5.66 8.77 3.89
N GLN A 243 4.79 9.76 3.75
CA GLN A 243 4.33 10.23 2.45
C GLN A 243 5.41 10.94 1.66
N LEU A 244 6.31 11.68 2.31
CA LEU A 244 7.46 12.29 1.65
C LEU A 244 8.39 11.25 1.04
N ASN A 245 8.69 10.15 1.74
CA ASN A 245 9.48 9.06 1.17
C ASN A 245 8.83 8.48 -0.08
N SER A 246 7.54 8.17 -0.01
CA SER A 246 6.78 7.65 -1.14
C SER A 246 6.73 8.63 -2.32
N LEU A 247 6.66 9.95 -2.03
CA LEU A 247 6.75 11.00 -3.04
C LEU A 247 8.12 11.00 -3.73
N VAL A 248 9.20 10.96 -2.96
CA VAL A 248 10.57 10.93 -3.51
C VAL A 248 10.78 9.72 -4.42
N ASN A 249 10.34 8.54 -4.01
CA ASN A 249 10.41 7.35 -4.87
C ASN A 249 9.59 7.52 -6.17
N THR A 250 8.42 8.17 -6.10
CA THR A 250 7.62 8.49 -7.29
C THR A 250 8.33 9.49 -8.20
N ILE A 251 8.98 10.51 -7.64
CA ILE A 251 9.78 11.50 -8.38
C ILE A 251 10.92 10.81 -9.13
N ILE A 252 11.67 9.96 -8.44
CA ILE A 252 12.77 9.20 -9.06
C ILE A 252 12.20 8.33 -10.21
N ALA A 253 11.14 7.56 -9.94
CA ALA A 253 10.51 6.68 -10.94
C ALA A 253 9.97 7.46 -12.15
N TYR A 254 9.40 8.63 -11.94
CA TYR A 254 8.88 9.50 -12.99
C TYR A 254 9.97 10.03 -13.92
N GLY A 255 11.20 10.22 -13.40
CA GLY A 255 12.38 10.60 -14.14
C GLY A 255 13.05 9.48 -14.93
N LEU A 256 12.64 8.22 -14.76
CA LEU A 256 13.17 7.06 -15.47
C LEU A 256 12.46 6.88 -16.83
N PRO A 257 12.94 5.98 -17.71
CA PRO A 257 12.31 5.67 -18.98
C PRO A 257 10.83 5.37 -18.84
N THR A 258 10.07 5.69 -19.89
CA THR A 258 8.63 5.47 -19.96
C THR A 258 8.23 4.05 -19.57
N GLY A 259 7.16 3.92 -18.81
CA GLY A 259 6.67 2.66 -18.27
C GLY A 259 7.23 2.30 -16.90
N SER A 260 8.25 3.04 -16.41
CA SER A 260 8.90 2.73 -15.13
C SER A 260 7.97 2.88 -13.93
N VAL A 261 7.13 3.93 -13.91
CA VAL A 261 6.17 4.16 -12.80
C VAL A 261 5.11 3.07 -12.80
N GLY A 262 4.57 2.74 -13.98
CA GLY A 262 3.60 1.66 -14.15
C GLY A 262 4.15 0.29 -13.77
N ALA A 263 5.36 -0.02 -14.23
CA ALA A 263 6.03 -1.30 -13.93
C ALA A 263 6.28 -1.47 -12.42
N ILE A 264 6.72 -0.43 -11.72
CA ILE A 264 6.88 -0.42 -10.26
C ILE A 264 5.52 -0.65 -9.59
N GLY A 265 4.47 0.05 -10.05
CA GLY A 265 3.13 -0.08 -9.49
C GLY A 265 2.55 -1.49 -9.62
N TYR A 266 2.62 -2.09 -10.81
CA TYR A 266 2.14 -3.46 -11.05
C TYR A 266 2.95 -4.50 -10.26
N SER A 267 4.27 -4.40 -10.25
CA SER A 267 5.12 -5.36 -9.55
C SER A 267 4.96 -5.31 -8.04
N PHE A 268 4.89 -4.10 -7.46
CA PHE A 268 4.62 -3.93 -6.03
C PHE A 268 3.23 -4.46 -5.66
N GLY A 269 2.21 -4.19 -6.50
CA GLY A 269 0.87 -4.73 -6.31
C GLY A 269 0.83 -6.27 -6.30
N LEU A 270 1.60 -6.93 -7.17
CA LEU A 270 1.70 -8.40 -7.18
C LEU A 270 2.40 -8.94 -5.92
N MET A 271 3.47 -8.29 -5.45
CA MET A 271 4.15 -8.65 -4.21
C MET A 271 3.23 -8.48 -2.99
N MET A 272 2.36 -7.47 -2.98
CA MET A 272 1.40 -7.23 -1.90
C MET A 272 0.34 -8.31 -1.75
N ILE A 273 0.03 -9.09 -2.79
CA ILE A 273 -1.00 -10.15 -2.71
C ILE A 273 -0.64 -11.19 -1.63
N PRO A 274 0.50 -11.91 -1.71
CA PRO A 274 0.89 -12.85 -0.66
C PRO A 274 1.22 -12.14 0.67
N GLU A 275 1.73 -10.93 0.67
CA GLU A 275 2.02 -10.18 1.90
C GLU A 275 0.73 -9.94 2.70
N ILE A 276 -0.32 -9.43 2.06
CA ILE A 276 -1.62 -9.18 2.70
C ILE A 276 -2.26 -10.50 3.16
N ALA A 277 -2.21 -11.53 2.32
CA ALA A 277 -2.82 -12.82 2.63
C ALA A 277 -2.15 -13.53 3.81
N ILE A 278 -0.84 -13.41 3.95
CA ILE A 278 -0.04 -14.09 4.97
C ILE A 278 0.23 -13.15 6.15
N ALA A 279 1.02 -12.09 5.92
CA ALA A 279 1.58 -11.29 7.00
C ALA A 279 0.54 -10.38 7.66
N GLN A 280 -0.23 -9.61 6.90
CA GLN A 280 -1.24 -8.71 7.48
C GLN A 280 -2.33 -9.48 8.23
N SER A 281 -2.80 -10.60 7.67
CA SER A 281 -3.82 -11.42 8.33
C SER A 281 -3.33 -11.99 9.66
N MET A 282 -2.08 -12.48 9.69
CA MET A 282 -1.45 -12.98 10.91
C MET A 282 -1.19 -11.85 11.93
N ALA A 283 -0.73 -10.69 11.48
CA ALA A 283 -0.44 -9.53 12.32
C ALA A 283 -1.70 -8.96 13.00
N ILE A 284 -2.81 -8.87 12.27
CA ILE A 284 -4.10 -8.42 12.82
C ILE A 284 -4.60 -9.38 13.90
N ALA A 285 -4.49 -10.69 13.67
CA ALA A 285 -4.91 -11.72 14.63
C ALA A 285 -3.99 -11.76 15.87
N ALA A 286 -2.70 -11.44 15.72
CA ALA A 286 -1.72 -11.49 16.78
C ALA A 286 -1.81 -10.34 17.79
N LEU A 287 -2.20 -9.15 17.35
CA LEU A 287 -2.19 -7.95 18.20
C LEU A 287 -3.03 -8.09 19.48
N PRO A 288 -4.27 -8.59 19.48
CA PRO A 288 -5.04 -8.81 20.70
C PRO A 288 -4.37 -9.82 21.64
N THR A 289 -3.78 -10.89 21.10
CA THR A 289 -3.07 -11.92 21.87
C THR A 289 -1.85 -11.32 22.57
N PHE A 290 -1.00 -10.59 21.85
CA PHE A 290 0.17 -9.92 22.42
C PHE A 290 -0.25 -8.92 23.51
N SER A 291 -1.27 -8.10 23.23
CA SER A 291 -1.77 -7.12 24.21
C SER A 291 -2.31 -7.77 25.48
N ALA A 292 -3.01 -8.89 25.37
CA ALA A 292 -3.51 -9.64 26.52
C ALA A 292 -2.37 -10.27 27.36
N GLN A 293 -1.32 -10.77 26.70
CA GLN A 293 -0.16 -11.34 27.38
C GLN A 293 0.65 -10.27 28.12
N VAL A 294 0.84 -9.10 27.49
CA VAL A 294 1.50 -7.95 28.13
C VAL A 294 0.69 -7.45 29.34
N ALA A 295 -0.64 -7.29 29.19
CA ALA A 295 -1.51 -6.85 30.27
C ALA A 295 -1.51 -7.82 31.49
N LYS A 296 -1.31 -9.12 31.26
CA LYS A 296 -1.17 -10.13 32.32
C LYS A 296 0.21 -10.16 32.98
N GLY A 297 1.14 -9.30 32.54
CA GLY A 297 2.52 -9.30 33.04
C GLY A 297 3.32 -10.55 32.66
N LYS A 298 2.99 -11.22 31.57
CA LYS A 298 3.63 -12.46 31.08
C LYS A 298 4.43 -12.22 29.79
N PRO A 299 5.59 -11.56 29.85
CA PRO A 299 6.43 -11.30 28.68
C PRO A 299 6.99 -12.58 28.03
N GLU A 300 7.10 -13.66 28.82
CA GLU A 300 7.56 -14.96 28.33
C GLU A 300 6.54 -15.61 27.38
N ASP A 301 5.24 -15.53 27.69
CA ASP A 301 4.17 -16.02 26.83
C ASP A 301 4.16 -15.23 25.50
N MET A 302 4.37 -13.91 25.58
CA MET A 302 4.48 -13.07 24.38
C MET A 302 5.70 -13.45 23.53
N ARG A 303 6.84 -13.73 24.15
CA ARG A 303 8.05 -14.20 23.46
C ARG A 303 7.81 -15.50 22.71
N ALA A 304 7.20 -16.49 23.37
CA ALA A 304 6.87 -17.77 22.75
C ALA A 304 5.88 -17.61 21.59
N SER A 305 4.83 -16.80 21.78
CA SER A 305 3.83 -16.50 20.75
C SER A 305 4.43 -15.79 19.54
N LEU A 306 5.27 -14.78 19.75
CA LEU A 306 5.96 -14.07 18.67
C LEU A 306 6.90 -14.99 17.90
N SER A 307 7.69 -15.81 18.61
CA SER A 307 8.60 -16.75 17.98
C SER A 307 7.86 -17.82 17.17
N ALA A 308 6.75 -18.35 17.69
CA ALA A 308 5.91 -19.29 16.95
C ALA A 308 5.30 -18.66 15.68
N LEU A 309 4.82 -17.42 15.82
CA LEU A 309 4.23 -16.68 14.71
C LEU A 309 5.27 -16.37 13.61
N LEU A 310 6.48 -15.95 13.98
CA LEU A 310 7.57 -15.72 13.04
C LEU A 310 7.97 -16.99 12.30
N ARG A 311 8.02 -18.15 12.99
CA ARG A 311 8.28 -19.45 12.32
C ARG A 311 7.19 -19.78 11.31
N GLY A 312 5.91 -19.65 11.70
CA GLY A 312 4.78 -19.85 10.78
C GLY A 312 4.79 -18.91 9.58
N LEU A 313 5.14 -17.64 9.83
CA LEU A 313 5.30 -16.64 8.76
C LEU A 313 6.40 -17.03 7.78
N LEU A 314 7.60 -17.35 8.26
CA LEU A 314 8.75 -17.72 7.42
C LEU A 314 8.45 -18.93 6.56
N LEU A 315 7.73 -19.93 7.13
CA LEU A 315 7.29 -21.12 6.40
C LEU A 315 6.34 -20.82 5.23
N LEU A 316 5.64 -19.69 5.24
CA LEU A 316 4.74 -19.28 4.17
C LEU A 316 5.35 -18.20 3.27
N ALA A 317 6.06 -17.24 3.84
CA ALA A 317 6.61 -16.11 3.10
C ALA A 317 7.82 -16.49 2.23
N ILE A 318 8.67 -17.41 2.69
CA ILE A 318 9.83 -17.87 1.89
C ILE A 318 9.40 -18.56 0.60
N PRO A 319 8.52 -19.59 0.60
CA PRO A 319 8.08 -20.19 -0.66
C PRO A 319 7.28 -19.22 -1.54
N ALA A 320 6.49 -18.30 -0.95
CA ALA A 320 5.79 -17.28 -1.73
C ALA A 320 6.78 -16.33 -2.42
N SER A 321 7.83 -15.89 -1.73
CA SER A 321 8.91 -15.07 -2.29
C SER A 321 9.62 -15.79 -3.43
N LEU A 322 10.07 -17.02 -3.22
CA LEU A 322 10.75 -17.83 -4.22
C LEU A 322 9.83 -18.16 -5.41
N GLY A 323 8.56 -18.47 -5.15
CA GLY A 323 7.56 -18.69 -6.19
C GLY A 323 7.40 -17.45 -7.08
N LEU A 324 7.28 -16.25 -6.50
CA LEU A 324 7.22 -15.01 -7.26
C LEU A 324 8.53 -14.75 -8.04
N ILE A 325 9.69 -15.04 -7.48
CA ILE A 325 11.00 -14.88 -8.15
C ILE A 325 11.10 -15.77 -9.39
N PHE A 326 10.82 -17.05 -9.27
CA PHE A 326 10.96 -18.00 -10.38
C PHE A 326 9.82 -17.86 -11.40
N LEU A 327 8.60 -17.71 -10.93
CA LEU A 327 7.41 -17.63 -11.80
C LEU A 327 7.05 -16.19 -12.22
N ARG A 328 7.90 -15.18 -11.98
CA ARG A 328 7.61 -13.77 -12.27
C ARG A 328 7.14 -13.52 -13.71
N VAL A 329 7.83 -14.10 -14.68
CA VAL A 329 7.46 -13.91 -16.09
C VAL A 329 6.13 -14.59 -16.42
N PRO A 330 5.94 -15.91 -16.20
CA PRO A 330 4.67 -16.55 -16.49
C PRO A 330 3.49 -15.97 -15.69
N LEU A 331 3.70 -15.52 -14.44
CA LEU A 331 2.64 -14.88 -13.65
C LEU A 331 2.25 -13.51 -14.22
N VAL A 332 3.22 -12.66 -14.57
CA VAL A 332 2.95 -11.37 -15.19
C VAL A 332 2.30 -11.54 -16.55
N THR A 333 2.78 -12.47 -17.37
CA THR A 333 2.18 -12.80 -18.65
C THR A 333 0.74 -13.27 -18.49
N LEU A 334 0.49 -14.21 -17.56
CA LEU A 334 -0.83 -14.74 -17.28
C LEU A 334 -1.84 -13.67 -16.87
N LEU A 335 -1.42 -12.75 -16.00
CA LEU A 335 -2.30 -11.77 -15.40
C LEU A 335 -2.47 -10.53 -16.29
N TYR A 336 -1.39 -10.03 -16.89
CA TYR A 336 -1.37 -8.71 -17.50
C TYR A 336 -1.12 -8.68 -19.00
N GLN A 337 -0.40 -9.65 -19.60
CA GLN A 337 -0.01 -9.59 -21.01
C GLN A 337 -1.20 -9.76 -21.95
N ARG A 338 -1.98 -8.70 -22.10
CA ARG A 338 -3.15 -8.62 -23.01
C ARG A 338 -3.32 -7.19 -23.51
N GLY A 339 -3.88 -7.04 -24.71
CA GLY A 339 -4.16 -5.72 -25.31
C GLY A 339 -2.88 -4.90 -25.51
N THR A 340 -2.79 -3.74 -24.90
CA THR A 340 -1.62 -2.85 -24.99
C THR A 340 -0.46 -3.26 -24.09
N PHE A 341 -0.68 -4.18 -23.15
CA PHE A 341 0.40 -4.71 -22.30
C PHE A 341 1.16 -5.81 -23.05
N ASP A 342 2.25 -5.43 -23.67
CA ASP A 342 3.07 -6.26 -24.54
C ASP A 342 4.17 -7.07 -23.80
N GLY A 343 5.05 -7.72 -24.57
CA GLY A 343 6.20 -8.47 -24.03
C GLY A 343 7.23 -7.57 -23.34
N HIS A 344 7.40 -6.32 -23.80
CA HIS A 344 8.29 -5.35 -23.17
C HIS A 344 7.76 -4.95 -21.79
N SER A 345 6.48 -4.62 -21.71
CA SER A 345 5.78 -4.35 -20.43
C SER A 345 5.92 -5.53 -19.46
N THR A 346 5.78 -6.77 -19.95
CA THR A 346 5.99 -7.98 -19.16
C THR A 346 7.39 -8.05 -18.58
N GLN A 347 8.42 -7.76 -19.39
CA GLN A 347 9.81 -7.78 -18.92
C GLN A 347 10.08 -6.68 -17.88
N MET A 348 9.57 -5.47 -18.09
CA MET A 348 9.70 -4.38 -17.13
C MET A 348 9.09 -4.74 -15.77
N VAL A 349 7.86 -5.25 -15.76
CA VAL A 349 7.17 -5.62 -14.52
C VAL A 349 7.85 -6.82 -13.86
N ALA A 350 8.22 -7.86 -14.64
CA ALA A 350 8.91 -9.03 -14.11
C ALA A 350 10.30 -8.69 -13.53
N TRP A 351 11.01 -7.70 -14.13
CA TRP A 351 12.28 -7.22 -13.62
C TRP A 351 12.15 -6.56 -12.25
N ALA A 352 11.21 -5.64 -12.06
CA ALA A 352 10.96 -5.02 -10.77
C ALA A 352 10.42 -6.03 -9.73
N LEU A 353 9.55 -6.98 -10.18
CA LEU A 353 8.99 -8.01 -9.31
C LEU A 353 10.07 -8.93 -8.73
N LEU A 354 11.13 -9.23 -9.47
CA LEU A 354 12.28 -10.00 -8.98
C LEU A 354 12.81 -9.44 -7.67
N PHE A 355 13.03 -8.13 -7.63
CA PHE A 355 13.61 -7.46 -6.46
C PHE A 355 12.56 -7.27 -5.34
N TYR A 356 11.35 -6.87 -5.66
CA TYR A 356 10.28 -6.77 -4.66
C TYR A 356 9.97 -8.12 -4.00
N ALA A 357 9.92 -9.20 -4.78
CA ALA A 357 9.68 -10.54 -4.25
C ALA A 357 10.78 -10.97 -3.27
N ALA A 358 12.04 -10.60 -3.52
CA ALA A 358 13.14 -10.84 -2.57
C ALA A 358 12.90 -10.10 -1.23
N GLY A 359 12.25 -8.94 -1.25
CA GLY A 359 11.89 -8.16 -0.07
C GLY A 359 10.66 -8.66 0.70
N LEU A 360 9.86 -9.55 0.12
CA LEU A 360 8.59 -10.02 0.71
C LEU A 360 8.74 -10.53 2.14
N VAL A 361 9.78 -11.31 2.42
CA VAL A 361 10.03 -11.84 3.76
C VAL A 361 10.30 -10.71 4.75
N GLY A 362 11.09 -9.71 4.35
CA GLY A 362 11.38 -8.52 5.16
C GLY A 362 10.11 -7.74 5.50
N HIS A 363 9.30 -7.41 4.49
CA HIS A 363 8.00 -6.74 4.67
C HIS A 363 7.10 -7.51 5.63
N SER A 364 7.00 -8.83 5.44
CA SER A 364 6.17 -9.70 6.24
C SER A 364 6.59 -9.74 7.72
N VAL A 365 7.89 -9.80 8.00
CA VAL A 365 8.42 -9.80 9.37
C VAL A 365 8.22 -8.44 10.03
N VAL A 366 8.51 -7.34 9.32
CA VAL A 366 8.30 -5.97 9.83
C VAL A 366 6.86 -5.76 10.26
N GLU A 367 5.87 -6.24 9.50
CA GLU A 367 4.45 -6.12 9.81
C GLU A 367 4.10 -6.78 11.17
N ILE A 368 4.60 -8.00 11.42
CA ILE A 368 4.34 -8.71 12.68
C ILE A 368 5.09 -8.07 13.86
N VAL A 369 6.39 -7.76 13.68
CA VAL A 369 7.23 -7.20 14.74
C VAL A 369 6.72 -5.82 15.16
N SER A 370 6.24 -5.00 14.23
CA SER A 370 5.61 -3.72 14.54
C SER A 370 4.39 -3.88 15.45
N ARG A 371 3.54 -4.91 15.24
CA ARG A 371 2.41 -5.20 16.14
C ARG A 371 2.88 -5.60 17.54
N ALA A 372 3.99 -6.34 17.63
CA ALA A 372 4.59 -6.68 18.92
C ALA A 372 5.04 -5.43 19.69
N PHE A 373 5.66 -4.45 19.04
CA PHE A 373 5.98 -3.16 19.65
C PHE A 373 4.73 -2.40 20.09
N TYR A 374 3.68 -2.38 19.26
CA TYR A 374 2.44 -1.70 19.63
C TYR A 374 1.77 -2.31 20.85
N ALA A 375 1.79 -3.62 20.98
CA ALA A 375 1.31 -4.32 22.16
C ALA A 375 2.11 -3.96 23.44
N LEU A 376 3.39 -3.65 23.31
CA LEU A 376 4.27 -3.15 24.38
C LEU A 376 4.14 -1.63 24.62
N HIS A 377 3.13 -0.97 24.04
CA HIS A 377 2.92 0.48 24.06
C HIS A 377 4.10 1.31 23.51
N ASP A 378 4.97 0.69 22.71
CA ASP A 378 6.09 1.36 22.07
C ASP A 378 5.82 1.60 20.58
N THR A 379 5.17 2.70 20.29
CA THR A 379 4.96 3.13 18.89
C THR A 379 6.14 3.93 18.34
N LYS A 380 7.03 4.42 19.20
CA LYS A 380 8.14 5.30 18.82
C LYS A 380 9.25 4.55 18.10
N THR A 381 9.61 3.36 18.58
CA THR A 381 10.71 2.56 18.01
C THR A 381 10.44 2.17 16.56
N PRO A 382 9.29 1.55 16.17
CA PRO A 382 9.03 1.22 14.77
C PRO A 382 8.98 2.46 13.88
N VAL A 383 8.35 3.55 14.33
CA VAL A 383 8.26 4.79 13.55
C VAL A 383 9.64 5.39 13.30
N PHE A 384 10.49 5.48 14.33
CA PHE A 384 11.83 6.03 14.19
C PHE A 384 12.70 5.18 13.26
N VAL A 385 12.70 3.86 13.45
CA VAL A 385 13.45 2.93 12.58
C VAL A 385 12.93 3.02 11.14
N GLY A 386 11.61 3.03 10.95
CA GLY A 386 11.00 3.19 9.63
C GLY A 386 11.43 4.48 8.92
N VAL A 387 11.42 5.64 9.62
CA VAL A 387 11.87 6.92 9.06
C VAL A 387 13.34 6.86 8.63
N VAL A 388 14.23 6.28 9.47
CA VAL A 388 15.65 6.14 9.15
C VAL A 388 15.84 5.23 7.93
N MET A 389 15.16 4.08 7.89
CA MET A 389 15.26 3.13 6.78
C MET A 389 14.63 3.66 5.49
N MET A 390 13.55 4.43 5.59
CA MET A 390 12.98 5.13 4.43
C MET A 390 13.94 6.17 3.86
N SER A 391 14.64 6.93 4.71
CA SER A 391 15.67 7.88 4.26
C SER A 391 16.82 7.14 3.57
N PHE A 392 17.22 6.00 4.13
CA PHE A 392 18.24 5.13 3.52
C PHE A 392 17.77 4.54 2.18
N ASN A 393 16.49 4.17 2.07
CA ASN A 393 15.88 3.73 0.81
C ASN A 393 16.06 4.77 -0.30
N VAL A 394 15.83 6.06 -0.02
CA VAL A 394 16.01 7.13 -1.02
C VAL A 394 17.45 7.20 -1.50
N ILE A 395 18.42 7.15 -0.59
CA ILE A 395 19.84 7.17 -0.93
C ILE A 395 20.21 5.97 -1.81
N LEU A 396 19.76 4.78 -1.42
CA LEU A 396 19.97 3.56 -2.19
C LEU A 396 19.28 3.61 -3.56
N SER A 397 18.08 4.17 -3.64
CA SER A 397 17.33 4.30 -4.91
C SER A 397 18.10 5.14 -5.93
N LEU A 398 18.65 6.27 -5.51
CA LEU A 398 19.46 7.14 -6.37
C LEU A 398 20.76 6.46 -6.78
N TRP A 399 21.45 5.83 -5.82
CA TRP A 399 22.73 5.18 -6.09
C TRP A 399 22.58 3.97 -7.02
N PHE A 400 21.62 3.09 -6.74
CA PHE A 400 21.38 1.91 -7.57
C PHE A 400 20.79 2.26 -8.93
N ALA A 401 19.94 3.29 -9.05
CA ALA A 401 19.43 3.72 -10.35
C ALA A 401 20.58 4.13 -11.29
N GLY A 402 21.55 4.93 -10.79
CA GLY A 402 22.74 5.27 -11.54
C GLY A 402 23.62 4.06 -11.87
N LEU A 403 23.76 3.11 -10.94
CA LEU A 403 24.53 1.89 -11.15
C LEU A 403 23.89 0.98 -12.22
N PHE A 404 22.56 0.76 -12.16
CA PHE A 404 21.84 -0.06 -13.12
C PHE A 404 21.92 0.53 -14.53
N THR A 405 21.81 1.86 -14.64
CA THR A 405 21.99 2.56 -15.92
C THR A 405 23.40 2.33 -16.50
N ARG A 406 24.45 2.37 -15.66
CA ARG A 406 25.83 2.11 -16.10
C ARG A 406 26.04 0.68 -16.59
N PHE A 407 25.34 -0.30 -16.01
CA PHE A 407 25.38 -1.69 -16.44
C PHE A 407 24.44 -2.00 -17.63
N GLY A 408 23.69 -1.02 -18.13
CA GLY A 408 22.70 -1.23 -19.18
C GLY A 408 21.45 -1.99 -18.71
N TRP A 409 21.22 -2.05 -17.40
CA TRP A 409 20.04 -2.66 -16.81
C TRP A 409 18.90 -1.65 -16.70
N MET A 410 17.66 -2.14 -16.68
CA MET A 410 16.48 -1.29 -16.52
C MET A 410 16.49 -0.63 -15.13
N PRO A 411 16.60 0.72 -15.02
CA PRO A 411 16.88 1.41 -13.75
C PRO A 411 15.72 1.38 -12.75
N HIS A 412 14.48 1.16 -13.19
CA HIS A 412 13.34 1.04 -12.30
C HIS A 412 13.42 -0.18 -11.35
N GLY A 413 14.12 -1.25 -11.74
CA GLY A 413 14.41 -2.38 -10.86
C GLY A 413 15.31 -2.01 -9.67
N ALA A 414 16.11 -0.97 -9.81
CA ALA A 414 16.95 -0.44 -8.73
C ALA A 414 16.12 0.10 -7.55
N LEU A 415 14.99 0.75 -7.84
CA LEU A 415 14.08 1.27 -6.80
C LEU A 415 13.44 0.11 -6.01
N ALA A 416 13.08 -0.96 -6.71
CA ALA A 416 12.56 -2.17 -6.09
C ALA A 416 13.62 -2.86 -5.21
N LEU A 417 14.88 -2.93 -5.68
CA LEU A 417 16.00 -3.46 -4.89
C LEU A 417 16.28 -2.60 -3.66
N ALA A 418 16.33 -1.28 -3.81
CA ALA A 418 16.55 -0.35 -2.72
C ALA A 418 15.45 -0.48 -1.63
N ASN A 419 14.19 -0.59 -2.05
CA ASN A 419 13.08 -0.82 -1.13
C ASN A 419 13.24 -2.13 -0.36
N SER A 420 13.53 -3.22 -1.04
CA SER A 420 13.71 -4.54 -0.43
C SER A 420 14.89 -4.59 0.53
N LEU A 421 16.01 -3.94 0.19
CA LEU A 421 17.18 -3.86 1.05
C LEU A 421 16.93 -2.99 2.29
N ALA A 422 16.30 -1.84 2.12
CA ALA A 422 15.91 -0.97 3.23
C ALA A 422 14.96 -1.68 4.20
N THR A 423 13.95 -2.38 3.68
CA THR A 423 13.01 -3.17 4.50
C THR A 423 13.70 -4.35 5.18
N PHE A 424 14.66 -5.00 4.52
CA PHE A 424 15.47 -6.05 5.15
C PHE A 424 16.29 -5.51 6.32
N LEU A 425 16.90 -4.36 6.18
CA LEU A 425 17.62 -3.69 7.26
C LEU A 425 16.67 -3.24 8.39
N GLU A 426 15.50 -2.71 8.04
CA GLU A 426 14.44 -2.40 9.00
C GLU A 426 14.06 -3.63 9.83
N MET A 427 13.81 -4.75 9.18
CA MET A 427 13.55 -6.03 9.81
C MET A 427 14.65 -6.40 10.81
N CYS A 428 15.92 -6.34 10.40
CA CYS A 428 17.05 -6.70 11.27
C CYS A 428 17.14 -5.79 12.51
N VAL A 429 16.97 -4.49 12.32
CA VAL A 429 17.01 -3.51 13.40
C VAL A 429 15.82 -3.69 14.36
N LEU A 430 14.61 -3.87 13.85
CA LEU A 430 13.44 -4.12 14.68
C LEU A 430 13.53 -5.43 15.44
N LEU A 431 14.02 -6.51 14.81
CA LEU A 431 14.26 -7.79 15.50
C LEU A 431 15.32 -7.66 16.61
N PHE A 432 16.35 -6.86 16.40
CA PHE A 432 17.36 -6.58 17.42
C PHE A 432 16.76 -5.84 18.62
N PHE A 433 15.96 -4.79 18.40
CA PHE A 433 15.35 -4.05 19.49
C PHE A 433 14.26 -4.85 20.22
N ILE A 434 13.39 -5.57 19.50
CA ILE A 434 12.36 -6.39 20.15
C ILE A 434 12.98 -7.51 20.99
N ARG A 435 14.05 -8.16 20.48
CA ARG A 435 14.79 -9.17 21.22
C ARG A 435 15.32 -8.64 22.54
N ARG A 436 15.84 -7.41 22.57
CA ARG A 436 16.30 -6.76 23.82
C ARG A 436 15.14 -6.47 24.77
N LYS A 437 14.00 -6.05 24.22
CA LYS A 437 12.86 -5.58 25.01
C LYS A 437 12.10 -6.70 25.70
N ILE A 438 12.01 -7.89 25.08
CA ILE A 438 11.35 -9.08 25.63
C ILE A 438 12.33 -10.12 26.16
N SER A 439 13.58 -9.73 26.45
CA SER A 439 14.64 -10.58 27.01
C SER A 439 14.93 -11.84 26.20
N GLY A 440 14.88 -11.72 24.88
CA GLY A 440 15.24 -12.79 23.94
C GLY A 440 14.11 -13.13 22.97
N LEU A 441 14.48 -13.84 21.92
CA LEU A 441 13.59 -14.58 21.02
C LEU A 441 14.07 -16.03 21.12
N GLU A 442 13.21 -17.02 20.93
CA GLU A 442 13.60 -18.43 20.89
C GLU A 442 14.48 -18.70 19.65
N GLY A 443 15.68 -18.09 19.65
CA GLY A 443 16.52 -17.94 18.47
C GLY A 443 16.92 -19.27 17.84
N ARG A 444 17.21 -20.31 18.65
CA ARG A 444 17.55 -21.65 18.16
C ARG A 444 16.39 -22.26 17.37
N HIS A 445 15.20 -22.30 17.96
CA HIS A 445 14.02 -22.85 17.29
C HIS A 445 13.59 -22.03 16.07
N THR A 446 13.77 -20.72 16.11
CA THR A 446 13.46 -19.84 14.96
C THR A 446 14.48 -20.03 13.83
N LEU A 447 15.78 -20.20 14.19
CA LEU A 447 16.84 -20.49 13.22
C LEU A 447 16.65 -21.86 12.56
N ASP A 448 16.33 -22.89 13.35
CA ASP A 448 16.03 -24.23 12.81
C ASP A 448 14.83 -24.18 11.84
N GLY A 449 13.77 -23.45 12.21
CA GLY A 449 12.63 -23.22 11.31
C GLY A 449 13.01 -22.48 10.03
N LEU A 450 13.88 -21.46 10.11
CA LEU A 450 14.40 -20.74 8.96
C LEU A 450 15.24 -21.65 8.06
N LEU A 451 16.17 -22.43 8.63
CA LEU A 451 17.03 -23.33 7.86
C LEU A 451 16.19 -24.40 7.13
N ARG A 452 15.22 -24.99 7.79
CA ARG A 452 14.26 -25.93 7.17
C ARG A 452 13.46 -25.29 6.05
N ALA A 453 12.95 -24.08 6.26
CA ALA A 453 12.21 -23.34 5.22
C ALA A 453 13.11 -23.00 4.03
N LEU A 454 14.37 -22.65 4.26
CA LEU A 454 15.35 -22.38 3.21
C LEU A 454 15.73 -23.64 2.44
N ALA A 455 15.96 -24.77 3.15
CA ALA A 455 16.26 -26.04 2.51
C ALA A 455 15.10 -26.53 1.61
N ALA A 456 13.86 -26.52 2.14
CA ALA A 456 12.67 -26.84 1.37
C ALA A 456 12.46 -25.86 0.20
N GLY A 457 12.74 -24.57 0.43
CA GLY A 457 12.72 -23.53 -0.59
C GLY A 457 13.75 -23.75 -1.71
N ALA A 458 14.94 -24.21 -1.37
CA ALA A 458 15.98 -24.55 -2.37
C ALA A 458 15.55 -25.71 -3.27
N VAL A 459 14.97 -26.77 -2.69
CA VAL A 459 14.41 -27.91 -3.45
C VAL A 459 13.27 -27.44 -4.35
N MET A 460 12.35 -26.63 -3.82
CA MET A 460 11.27 -26.02 -4.60
C MET A 460 11.82 -25.17 -5.74
N SER A 461 12.84 -24.36 -5.50
CA SER A 461 13.46 -23.50 -6.51
C SER A 461 14.08 -24.31 -7.65
N ALA A 462 14.77 -25.41 -7.32
CA ALA A 462 15.34 -26.32 -8.32
C ALA A 462 14.22 -26.98 -9.15
N ALA A 463 13.14 -27.41 -8.50
CA ALA A 463 11.98 -27.99 -9.18
C ALA A 463 11.29 -26.97 -10.11
N LEU A 464 11.09 -25.72 -9.66
CA LEU A 464 10.52 -24.64 -10.48
C LEU A 464 11.43 -24.26 -11.65
N TRP A 465 12.73 -24.22 -11.43
CA TRP A 465 13.70 -23.99 -12.52
C TRP A 465 13.62 -25.08 -13.57
N ALA A 466 13.63 -26.36 -13.17
CA ALA A 466 13.50 -27.49 -14.10
C ALA A 466 12.13 -27.46 -14.82
N TRP A 467 11.04 -27.15 -14.11
CA TRP A 467 9.71 -26.96 -14.68
C TRP A 467 9.70 -25.91 -15.78
N LEU A 468 10.30 -24.77 -15.56
CA LEU A 468 10.36 -23.68 -16.54
C LEU A 468 11.17 -24.05 -17.78
N GLN A 469 12.25 -24.82 -17.63
CA GLN A 469 13.02 -25.31 -18.79
C GLN A 469 12.24 -26.32 -19.63
N TRP A 470 11.53 -27.22 -18.97
CA TRP A 470 10.81 -28.30 -19.64
C TRP A 470 9.49 -27.83 -20.28
N THR A 471 8.85 -26.81 -19.73
CA THR A 471 7.52 -26.35 -20.17
C THR A 471 7.57 -25.16 -21.14
N GLN A 472 8.72 -24.73 -21.62
CA GLN A 472 8.84 -23.60 -22.55
C GLN A 472 7.91 -23.65 -23.78
N PRO A 473 7.59 -24.81 -24.38
CA PRO A 473 6.67 -24.87 -25.53
C PRO A 473 5.17 -24.89 -25.12
N LEU A 474 4.86 -24.94 -23.82
CA LEU A 474 3.47 -25.08 -23.34
C LEU A 474 2.77 -23.73 -23.20
N SER A 475 1.44 -23.77 -23.09
CA SER A 475 0.64 -22.57 -22.85
C SER A 475 1.00 -21.92 -21.51
N VAL A 476 0.99 -20.58 -21.47
CA VAL A 476 1.32 -19.78 -20.27
C VAL A 476 0.47 -20.16 -19.04
N TRP A 477 -0.79 -20.56 -19.28
CA TRP A 477 -1.69 -21.04 -18.23
C TRP A 477 -1.14 -22.27 -17.53
N LEU A 478 -0.69 -23.26 -18.29
CA LEU A 478 -0.11 -24.48 -17.75
C LEU A 478 1.22 -24.21 -17.04
N VAL A 479 2.04 -23.36 -17.62
CA VAL A 479 3.34 -22.99 -17.01
C VAL A 479 3.15 -22.28 -15.67
N ALA A 480 2.28 -21.28 -15.62
CA ALA A 480 2.07 -20.48 -14.41
C ALA A 480 1.32 -21.27 -13.33
N ILE A 481 0.14 -21.83 -13.65
CA ILE A 481 -0.68 -22.56 -12.66
C ILE A 481 0.00 -23.86 -12.24
N GLY A 482 0.54 -24.62 -13.22
CA GLY A 482 1.28 -25.85 -12.94
C GLY A 482 2.53 -25.57 -12.08
N GLY A 483 3.24 -24.49 -12.36
CA GLY A 483 4.38 -24.05 -11.55
C GLY A 483 4.00 -23.69 -10.11
N VAL A 484 2.88 -22.98 -9.90
CA VAL A 484 2.37 -22.69 -8.55
C VAL A 484 2.00 -23.98 -7.82
N LEU A 485 1.25 -24.88 -8.44
CA LEU A 485 0.86 -26.15 -7.83
C LEU A 485 2.08 -27.02 -7.51
N LEU A 486 3.01 -27.15 -8.46
CA LEU A 486 4.27 -27.88 -8.27
C LEU A 486 5.08 -27.27 -7.09
N GLY A 487 5.21 -25.96 -7.06
CA GLY A 487 5.93 -25.25 -5.98
C GLY A 487 5.33 -25.55 -4.61
N VAL A 488 4.01 -25.47 -4.48
CA VAL A 488 3.30 -25.78 -3.22
C VAL A 488 3.51 -27.25 -2.83
N LEU A 489 3.35 -28.18 -3.75
CA LEU A 489 3.50 -29.61 -3.47
C LEU A 489 4.94 -29.96 -3.06
N VAL A 490 5.92 -29.52 -3.84
CA VAL A 490 7.34 -29.81 -3.56
C VAL A 490 7.78 -29.19 -2.23
N TYR A 491 7.33 -27.96 -1.94
CA TYR A 491 7.65 -27.32 -0.68
C TYR A 491 7.05 -28.04 0.53
N GLN A 492 5.77 -28.48 0.44
CA GLN A 492 5.14 -29.24 1.51
C GLN A 492 5.81 -30.60 1.75
N ILE A 493 6.18 -31.32 0.69
CA ILE A 493 6.91 -32.58 0.80
C ILE A 493 8.31 -32.34 1.40
N GLY A 494 9.04 -31.36 0.88
CA GLY A 494 10.37 -30.99 1.40
C GLY A 494 10.34 -30.64 2.88
N ARG A 495 9.31 -29.90 3.34
CA ARG A 495 9.10 -29.58 4.75
C ARG A 495 8.85 -30.81 5.64
N ALA A 496 8.18 -31.82 5.12
CA ALA A 496 7.87 -33.04 5.88
C ALA A 496 9.12 -33.92 6.12
N HIS A 497 10.15 -33.77 5.29
CA HIS A 497 11.37 -34.58 5.33
C HIS A 497 12.60 -33.85 5.90
N VAL A 498 12.52 -32.52 6.15
CA VAL A 498 13.53 -31.68 6.77
C VAL A 498 13.07 -31.23 8.17
#